data_e414a37edc4539042bcb10594784683e
#
_entry.id   e414a37edc4539042bcb10594784683e
#
_cell.length_a   1.000
_cell.length_b   1.000
_cell.length_c   1.000
_cell.angle_alpha   90.00
_cell.angle_beta   90.00
_cell.angle_gamma   90.00
#
_symmetry.space_group_name_H-M   'P 1'
#
loop_
_entity.id
_entity.type
_entity.pdbx_description
1 polymer ?
#
loop_
_entity_poly.entity_id
_entity_poly.type
_entity_poly.pdbx_seq_one_letter_code
_entity_poly.pdbx_strand_id
1 'polypeptide(L)'
;MQRPVAVVSLKDIRANLRLLARRAGVPVIAVVKDDAYGHGAEAVAHAIADMVAMFAVATVDEGARLVAAGVGRDVLVLTPLTSDMDALRARAYGLVVTAASFPSLAFCRGLRAHLAVNTGMNRYGFSPCEIASALQAAARLEVRVEGVFSHLYEPSDSVAVKEQTRAFAACAQQVRSAYPNAVRHLCATGGILAGGASFDAVRPGLGLYGYAPPPFTAELSPAMRVFAQVVQNTAPYGGGAGYAAAAKKFSALHTLGAGYGHGFFRAGGMGAEGRLCMDACVREGRLPFGTQVCVLDDAAAYAAQHGTTAYEVLVAVGKGMEKVYDG
;
A
#
# COMPACT_ATOMS: atom_id res chain seq x y z
N MET A 1 -9.00 21.39 16.08
CA MET A 1 -9.23 19.94 16.26
C MET A 1 -8.26 19.41 17.29
N GLN A 2 -8.71 18.59 18.25
CA GLN A 2 -7.84 18.06 19.33
C GLN A 2 -7.03 16.82 18.88
N ARG A 3 -7.40 16.18 17.76
CA ARG A 3 -6.73 14.98 17.20
C ARG A 3 -5.79 15.37 16.08
N PRO A 4 -4.73 14.58 15.86
CA PRO A 4 -3.87 14.79 14.69
C PRO A 4 -4.64 14.54 13.39
N VAL A 5 -4.21 15.21 12.33
CA VAL A 5 -4.85 15.16 11.01
C VAL A 5 -3.80 14.82 9.96
N ALA A 6 -4.12 13.89 9.07
CA ALA A 6 -3.30 13.59 7.90
C ALA A 6 -3.74 14.49 6.73
N VAL A 7 -2.82 15.29 6.23
CA VAL A 7 -2.99 16.05 4.99
C VAL A 7 -2.42 15.21 3.85
N VAL A 8 -3.28 14.84 2.90
CA VAL A 8 -2.96 13.99 1.76
C VAL A 8 -3.00 14.79 0.47
N SER A 9 -1.86 14.88 -0.22
CA SER A 9 -1.74 15.57 -1.51
C SER A 9 -2.13 14.63 -2.65
N LEU A 10 -3.34 14.78 -3.18
CA LEU A 10 -3.81 14.05 -4.36
C LEU A 10 -3.02 14.45 -5.61
N LYS A 11 -2.56 15.69 -5.68
CA LYS A 11 -1.68 16.19 -6.75
C LYS A 11 -0.36 15.42 -6.81
N ASP A 12 0.28 15.16 -5.65
CA ASP A 12 1.54 14.42 -5.59
C ASP A 12 1.32 12.94 -5.94
N ILE A 13 0.22 12.33 -5.51
CA ILE A 13 -0.16 10.96 -5.94
C ILE A 13 -0.30 10.88 -7.46
N ARG A 14 -0.98 11.83 -8.08
CA ARG A 14 -1.08 11.91 -9.56
C ARG A 14 0.28 12.10 -10.23
N ALA A 15 1.15 12.93 -9.66
CA ALA A 15 2.50 13.16 -10.19
C ALA A 15 3.37 11.90 -10.09
N ASN A 16 3.36 11.24 -8.94
CA ASN A 16 4.05 9.96 -8.72
C ASN A 16 3.57 8.88 -9.69
N LEU A 17 2.25 8.77 -9.87
CA LEU A 17 1.67 7.82 -10.83
C LEU A 17 2.14 8.10 -12.25
N ARG A 18 2.16 9.37 -12.71
CA ARG A 18 2.64 9.73 -14.05
C ARG A 18 4.12 9.35 -14.24
N LEU A 19 4.95 9.55 -13.22
CA LEU A 19 6.37 9.17 -13.27
C LEU A 19 6.52 7.65 -13.42
N LEU A 20 5.82 6.87 -12.59
CA LEU A 20 5.88 5.42 -12.61
C LEU A 20 5.31 4.83 -13.91
N ALA A 21 4.20 5.38 -14.41
CA ALA A 21 3.59 4.97 -15.67
C ALA A 21 4.53 5.22 -16.87
N ARG A 22 5.16 6.41 -16.94
CA ARG A 22 6.16 6.73 -17.97
C ARG A 22 7.35 5.78 -17.92
N ARG A 23 7.84 5.47 -16.70
CA ARG A 23 8.98 4.57 -16.52
C ARG A 23 8.66 3.12 -16.91
N ALA A 24 7.44 2.68 -16.64
CA ALA A 24 6.98 1.34 -16.99
C ALA A 24 6.65 1.17 -18.48
N GLY A 25 6.16 2.22 -19.15
CA GLY A 25 5.76 2.21 -20.55
C GLY A 25 4.53 1.36 -20.87
N VAL A 26 3.79 0.93 -19.84
CA VAL A 26 2.59 0.06 -19.96
C VAL A 26 1.50 0.53 -19.00
N PRO A 27 0.23 0.07 -19.19
CA PRO A 27 -0.87 0.35 -18.29
C PRO A 27 -0.58 0.05 -16.81
N VAL A 28 -1.21 0.80 -15.92
CA VAL A 28 -1.04 0.68 -14.48
C VAL A 28 -2.28 0.07 -13.84
N ILE A 29 -2.05 -0.91 -12.97
CA ILE A 29 -2.99 -1.42 -11.98
C ILE A 29 -2.58 -0.76 -10.65
N ALA A 30 -3.29 0.27 -10.21
CA ALA A 30 -2.92 1.01 -9.01
C ALA A 30 -3.28 0.23 -7.74
N VAL A 31 -2.30 0.01 -6.85
CA VAL A 31 -2.53 -0.74 -5.60
C VAL A 31 -2.95 0.22 -4.50
N VAL A 32 -4.22 0.13 -4.10
CA VAL A 32 -4.90 1.01 -3.12
C VAL A 32 -5.44 0.25 -1.90
N LYS A 33 -4.89 -0.92 -1.61
CA LYS A 33 -5.22 -1.71 -0.43
C LYS A 33 -4.84 -1.03 0.88
N ASP A 34 -5.37 -1.52 2.00
CA ASP A 34 -5.11 -0.99 3.33
C ASP A 34 -5.40 0.52 3.39
N ASP A 35 -6.60 0.90 2.90
CA ASP A 35 -7.06 2.29 2.79
C ASP A 35 -6.07 3.18 1.99
N ALA A 36 -5.60 2.68 0.82
CA ALA A 36 -4.55 3.32 0.02
C ALA A 36 -3.28 3.58 0.84
N TYR A 37 -2.79 2.56 1.56
CA TYR A 37 -1.66 2.68 2.49
C TYR A 37 -1.89 3.80 3.52
N GLY A 38 -3.12 3.91 4.02
CA GLY A 38 -3.52 4.91 4.99
C GLY A 38 -3.87 6.29 4.41
N HIS A 39 -3.84 6.47 3.08
CA HIS A 39 -4.12 7.76 2.43
C HIS A 39 -5.61 8.01 2.12
N GLY A 40 -6.50 7.02 2.34
CA GLY A 40 -7.92 7.12 2.00
C GLY A 40 -8.22 6.58 0.60
N ALA A 41 -8.60 5.29 0.52
CA ALA A 41 -8.71 4.57 -0.74
C ALA A 41 -9.72 5.19 -1.72
N GLU A 42 -10.87 5.65 -1.24
CA GLU A 42 -11.91 6.23 -2.10
C GLU A 42 -11.45 7.54 -2.75
N ALA A 43 -10.90 8.46 -1.96
CA ALA A 43 -10.43 9.75 -2.47
C ALA A 43 -9.26 9.58 -3.44
N VAL A 44 -8.29 8.71 -3.08
CA VAL A 44 -7.16 8.38 -3.95
C VAL A 44 -7.64 7.75 -5.25
N ALA A 45 -8.54 6.76 -5.18
CA ALA A 45 -9.05 6.08 -6.36
C ALA A 45 -9.78 7.05 -7.31
N HIS A 46 -10.66 7.90 -6.79
CA HIS A 46 -11.31 8.93 -7.60
C HIS A 46 -10.31 9.89 -8.25
N ALA A 47 -9.28 10.29 -7.50
CA ALA A 47 -8.27 11.23 -8.02
C ALA A 47 -7.44 10.66 -9.17
N ILE A 48 -7.29 9.33 -9.30
CA ILE A 48 -6.42 8.70 -10.31
C ILE A 48 -7.16 7.77 -11.28
N ALA A 49 -8.49 7.65 -11.20
CA ALA A 49 -9.27 6.72 -12.02
C ALA A 49 -9.08 6.92 -13.54
N ASP A 50 -8.88 8.16 -13.97
CA ASP A 50 -8.62 8.53 -15.38
C ASP A 50 -7.25 8.04 -15.89
N MET A 51 -6.33 7.70 -15.00
CA MET A 51 -4.94 7.40 -15.32
C MET A 51 -4.58 5.92 -15.20
N VAL A 52 -5.49 5.08 -14.71
CA VAL A 52 -5.21 3.66 -14.43
C VAL A 52 -6.11 2.75 -15.25
N ALA A 53 -5.62 1.55 -15.55
CA ALA A 53 -6.41 0.52 -16.21
C ALA A 53 -7.33 -0.19 -15.20
N MET A 54 -6.87 -0.36 -13.94
CA MET A 54 -7.54 -1.13 -12.91
C MET A 54 -7.02 -0.70 -11.54
N PHE A 55 -7.81 -0.91 -10.49
CA PHE A 55 -7.33 -0.86 -9.10
C PHE A 55 -7.02 -2.26 -8.57
N ALA A 56 -6.17 -2.34 -7.55
CA ALA A 56 -5.94 -3.58 -6.82
C ALA A 56 -6.00 -3.33 -5.31
N VAL A 57 -6.74 -4.20 -4.63
CA VAL A 57 -6.99 -4.17 -3.18
C VAL A 57 -6.61 -5.50 -2.53
N ALA A 58 -6.56 -5.57 -1.19
CA ALA A 58 -6.26 -6.83 -0.52
C ALA A 58 -7.50 -7.72 -0.40
N THR A 59 -8.66 -7.18 -0.05
CA THR A 59 -9.85 -7.94 0.35
C THR A 59 -11.07 -7.63 -0.53
N VAL A 60 -12.04 -8.54 -0.51
CA VAL A 60 -13.35 -8.34 -1.16
C VAL A 60 -14.07 -7.13 -0.58
N ASP A 61 -13.94 -6.89 0.73
CA ASP A 61 -14.57 -5.75 1.39
C ASP A 61 -14.02 -4.41 0.93
N GLU A 62 -12.70 -4.31 0.75
CA GLU A 62 -12.08 -3.11 0.17
C GLU A 62 -12.55 -2.89 -1.26
N GLY A 63 -12.61 -3.96 -2.07
CA GLY A 63 -13.10 -3.89 -3.45
C GLY A 63 -14.55 -3.45 -3.53
N ALA A 64 -15.41 -4.03 -2.70
CA ALA A 64 -16.83 -3.68 -2.62
C ALA A 64 -17.03 -2.20 -2.27
N ARG A 65 -16.24 -1.65 -1.33
CA ARG A 65 -16.28 -0.22 -0.97
C ARG A 65 -15.91 0.68 -2.15
N LEU A 66 -14.85 0.36 -2.87
CA LEU A 66 -14.44 1.16 -4.04
C LEU A 66 -15.49 1.15 -5.15
N VAL A 67 -16.08 -0.01 -5.44
CA VAL A 67 -17.16 -0.12 -6.43
C VAL A 67 -18.40 0.66 -5.97
N ALA A 68 -18.79 0.54 -4.69
CA ALA A 68 -19.91 1.29 -4.11
C ALA A 68 -19.67 2.81 -4.12
N ALA A 69 -18.41 3.24 -3.98
CA ALA A 69 -18.02 4.64 -4.12
C ALA A 69 -18.04 5.14 -5.58
N GLY A 70 -18.27 4.28 -6.57
CA GLY A 70 -18.42 4.69 -7.97
C GLY A 70 -17.12 5.01 -8.69
N VAL A 71 -16.00 4.37 -8.35
CA VAL A 71 -14.67 4.69 -8.95
C VAL A 71 -14.57 4.39 -10.45
N GLY A 72 -15.53 3.69 -11.05
CA GLY A 72 -15.67 3.49 -12.50
C GLY A 72 -14.54 2.71 -13.17
N ARG A 73 -13.83 1.87 -12.43
CA ARG A 73 -12.77 0.99 -12.90
C ARG A 73 -12.90 -0.40 -12.30
N ASP A 74 -12.43 -1.40 -13.02
CA ASP A 74 -12.31 -2.77 -12.48
C ASP A 74 -11.43 -2.79 -11.24
N VAL A 75 -11.76 -3.67 -10.29
CA VAL A 75 -11.01 -3.84 -9.03
C VAL A 75 -10.58 -5.29 -8.89
N LEU A 76 -9.26 -5.50 -8.80
CA LEU A 76 -8.62 -6.80 -8.56
C LEU A 76 -8.42 -7.02 -7.06
N VAL A 77 -8.98 -8.09 -6.54
CA VAL A 77 -8.73 -8.57 -5.17
C VAL A 77 -7.50 -9.47 -5.17
N LEU A 78 -6.42 -9.04 -4.50
CA LEU A 78 -5.12 -9.72 -4.52
C LEU A 78 -5.05 -10.95 -3.60
N THR A 79 -5.81 -10.98 -2.51
CA THR A 79 -5.87 -12.14 -1.62
C THR A 79 -6.82 -13.17 -2.22
N PRO A 80 -6.42 -14.46 -2.29
CA PRO A 80 -7.30 -15.52 -2.78
C PRO A 80 -8.58 -15.65 -1.94
N LEU A 81 -9.68 -15.99 -2.58
CA LEU A 81 -10.95 -16.24 -1.87
C LEU A 81 -10.84 -17.48 -0.98
N THR A 82 -11.51 -17.43 0.17
CA THR A 82 -11.50 -18.50 1.17
C THR A 82 -12.89 -18.96 1.58
N SER A 83 -13.96 -18.33 1.05
CA SER A 83 -15.34 -18.66 1.38
C SER A 83 -16.31 -18.40 0.24
N ASP A 84 -17.46 -19.08 0.28
CA ASP A 84 -18.58 -18.81 -0.61
C ASP A 84 -19.17 -17.41 -0.41
N MET A 85 -19.10 -16.85 0.80
CA MET A 85 -19.54 -15.48 1.08
C MET A 85 -18.70 -14.47 0.34
N ASP A 86 -17.37 -14.64 0.32
CA ASP A 86 -16.47 -13.79 -0.47
C ASP A 86 -16.79 -13.91 -1.96
N ALA A 87 -17.02 -15.12 -2.46
CA ALA A 87 -17.38 -15.36 -3.85
C ALA A 87 -18.71 -14.70 -4.25
N LEU A 88 -19.74 -14.82 -3.41
CA LEU A 88 -21.03 -14.15 -3.61
C LEU A 88 -20.88 -12.63 -3.64
N ARG A 89 -20.12 -12.08 -2.69
CA ARG A 89 -19.87 -10.65 -2.61
C ARG A 89 -19.03 -10.14 -3.79
N ALA A 90 -17.98 -10.86 -4.17
CA ALA A 90 -17.18 -10.54 -5.35
C ALA A 90 -18.03 -10.51 -6.63
N ARG A 91 -18.97 -11.47 -6.76
CA ARG A 91 -19.93 -11.50 -7.87
C ARG A 91 -20.87 -10.31 -7.86
N ALA A 92 -21.43 -9.96 -6.69
CA ALA A 92 -22.39 -8.86 -6.55
C ALA A 92 -21.78 -7.50 -6.94
N TYR A 93 -20.49 -7.32 -6.65
CA TYR A 93 -19.76 -6.08 -6.99
C TYR A 93 -18.94 -6.17 -8.29
N GLY A 94 -19.03 -7.27 -9.04
CA GLY A 94 -18.30 -7.44 -10.31
C GLY A 94 -16.78 -7.44 -10.18
N LEU A 95 -16.25 -7.83 -9.01
CA LEU A 95 -14.80 -7.81 -8.74
C LEU A 95 -14.06 -8.87 -9.57
N VAL A 96 -12.81 -8.56 -9.91
CA VAL A 96 -11.85 -9.51 -10.42
C VAL A 96 -11.13 -10.14 -9.24
N VAL A 97 -11.08 -11.47 -9.16
CA VAL A 97 -10.53 -12.18 -8.00
C VAL A 97 -9.22 -12.88 -8.30
N THR A 98 -8.50 -13.30 -7.28
CA THR A 98 -7.26 -14.07 -7.43
C THR A 98 -7.51 -15.55 -7.20
N ALA A 99 -7.14 -16.38 -8.17
CA ALA A 99 -7.02 -17.82 -8.03
C ALA A 99 -5.53 -18.20 -7.84
N ALA A 100 -5.19 -18.81 -6.70
CA ALA A 100 -3.80 -19.08 -6.31
C ALA A 100 -3.53 -20.52 -5.90
N SER A 101 -4.56 -21.35 -5.82
CA SER A 101 -4.53 -22.78 -5.48
C SER A 101 -5.80 -23.45 -5.97
N PHE A 102 -5.84 -24.77 -6.04
CA PHE A 102 -7.06 -25.49 -6.42
C PHE A 102 -8.25 -25.23 -5.48
N PRO A 103 -8.08 -25.14 -4.14
CA PRO A 103 -9.16 -24.73 -3.26
C PRO A 103 -9.68 -23.32 -3.55
N SER A 104 -8.79 -22.32 -3.71
CA SER A 104 -9.23 -20.95 -4.02
C SER A 104 -9.85 -20.83 -5.41
N LEU A 105 -9.39 -21.62 -6.38
CA LEU A 105 -9.97 -21.67 -7.73
C LEU A 105 -11.42 -22.17 -7.71
N ALA A 106 -11.77 -23.09 -6.80
CA ALA A 106 -13.14 -23.58 -6.66
C ALA A 106 -14.13 -22.46 -6.29
N PHE A 107 -13.73 -21.53 -5.42
CA PHE A 107 -14.52 -20.33 -5.09
C PHE A 107 -14.64 -19.33 -6.26
N CYS A 108 -13.74 -19.41 -7.26
CA CYS A 108 -13.79 -18.54 -8.44
C CYS A 108 -14.78 -18.99 -9.51
N ARG A 109 -15.59 -20.04 -9.29
CA ARG A 109 -16.55 -20.57 -10.29
C ARG A 109 -17.41 -19.46 -10.91
N GLY A 110 -17.33 -19.32 -12.24
CA GLY A 110 -18.06 -18.32 -13.04
C GLY A 110 -17.66 -16.86 -12.77
N LEU A 111 -16.61 -16.60 -11.99
CA LEU A 111 -16.09 -15.25 -11.73
C LEU A 111 -15.00 -14.87 -12.74
N ARG A 112 -14.72 -13.57 -12.80
CA ARG A 112 -13.54 -13.00 -13.47
C ARG A 112 -12.34 -13.20 -12.55
N ALA A 113 -11.23 -13.74 -13.06
CA ALA A 113 -10.09 -14.03 -12.20
C ALA A 113 -8.74 -13.79 -12.89
N HIS A 114 -7.74 -13.40 -12.07
CA HIS A 114 -6.33 -13.51 -12.43
C HIS A 114 -5.70 -14.72 -11.71
N LEU A 115 -4.92 -15.51 -12.45
CA LEU A 115 -4.16 -16.61 -11.88
C LEU A 115 -2.88 -16.08 -11.24
N ALA A 116 -2.66 -16.39 -9.97
CA ALA A 116 -1.39 -16.09 -9.31
C ALA A 116 -0.41 -17.24 -9.54
N VAL A 117 0.84 -16.93 -9.86
CA VAL A 117 1.94 -17.89 -10.05
C VAL A 117 2.99 -17.65 -8.97
N ASN A 118 3.37 -18.71 -8.27
CA ASN A 118 4.50 -18.65 -7.35
C ASN A 118 5.81 -18.87 -8.11
N THR A 119 6.57 -17.80 -8.28
CA THR A 119 7.90 -17.83 -8.91
C THR A 119 9.05 -17.68 -7.92
N GLY A 120 8.78 -17.89 -6.62
CA GLY A 120 9.80 -17.82 -5.59
C GLY A 120 9.47 -16.97 -4.36
N MET A 121 8.38 -16.18 -4.37
CA MET A 121 7.95 -15.41 -3.21
C MET A 121 7.33 -16.29 -2.09
N ASN A 122 6.80 -17.46 -2.43
CA ASN A 122 6.25 -18.46 -1.50
C ASN A 122 5.13 -17.94 -0.58
N ARG A 123 4.32 -17.03 -1.10
CA ARG A 123 3.16 -16.48 -0.37
C ARG A 123 1.83 -16.96 -0.95
N TYR A 124 1.62 -16.76 -2.24
CA TYR A 124 0.46 -17.18 -3.01
C TYR A 124 0.89 -17.67 -4.38
N GLY A 125 0.04 -18.48 -5.02
CA GLY A 125 0.17 -18.84 -6.42
C GLY A 125 0.40 -20.32 -6.64
N PHE A 126 -0.10 -20.78 -7.79
CA PHE A 126 0.21 -22.10 -8.31
C PHE A 126 1.72 -22.21 -8.59
N SER A 127 2.31 -23.35 -8.30
CA SER A 127 3.66 -23.63 -8.78
C SER A 127 3.68 -23.71 -10.32
N PRO A 128 4.81 -23.40 -10.98
CA PRO A 128 4.89 -23.44 -12.44
C PRO A 128 4.43 -24.76 -13.07
N CYS A 129 4.67 -25.89 -12.42
CA CYS A 129 4.25 -27.23 -12.90
C CYS A 129 2.73 -27.47 -12.78
N GLU A 130 2.02 -26.69 -11.98
CA GLU A 130 0.56 -26.83 -11.79
C GLU A 130 -0.26 -26.02 -12.80
N ILE A 131 0.35 -25.09 -13.56
CA ILE A 131 -0.37 -24.15 -14.43
C ILE A 131 -1.26 -24.88 -15.44
N ALA A 132 -0.77 -25.92 -16.10
CA ALA A 132 -1.57 -26.67 -17.06
C ALA A 132 -2.82 -27.30 -16.42
N SER A 133 -2.68 -27.88 -15.22
CA SER A 133 -3.79 -28.45 -14.46
C SER A 133 -4.75 -27.39 -13.94
N ALA A 134 -4.22 -26.23 -13.51
CA ALA A 134 -5.02 -25.08 -13.07
C ALA A 134 -5.88 -24.52 -14.22
N LEU A 135 -5.34 -24.44 -15.45
CA LEU A 135 -6.09 -24.00 -16.64
C LEU A 135 -7.22 -24.96 -16.97
N GLN A 136 -6.96 -26.28 -16.90
CA GLN A 136 -8.02 -27.30 -17.10
C GLN A 136 -9.11 -27.21 -16.03
N ALA A 137 -8.73 -26.99 -14.77
CA ALA A 137 -9.68 -26.82 -13.68
C ALA A 137 -10.47 -25.51 -13.83
N ALA A 138 -9.82 -24.40 -14.23
CA ALA A 138 -10.47 -23.13 -14.49
C ALA A 138 -11.54 -23.25 -15.59
N ALA A 139 -11.23 -23.95 -16.68
CA ALA A 139 -12.20 -24.21 -17.75
C ALA A 139 -13.41 -25.02 -17.26
N ARG A 140 -13.19 -26.10 -16.48
CA ARG A 140 -14.29 -26.90 -15.89
C ARG A 140 -15.17 -26.13 -14.91
N LEU A 141 -14.60 -25.16 -14.23
CA LEU A 141 -15.29 -24.28 -13.26
C LEU A 141 -15.87 -23.02 -13.91
N GLU A 142 -15.76 -22.89 -15.24
CA GLU A 142 -16.22 -21.72 -16.01
C GLU A 142 -15.62 -20.40 -15.48
N VAL A 143 -14.39 -20.45 -14.94
CA VAL A 143 -13.68 -19.26 -14.48
C VAL A 143 -13.24 -18.43 -15.68
N ARG A 144 -13.59 -17.17 -15.71
CA ARG A 144 -13.14 -16.22 -16.75
C ARG A 144 -11.74 -15.72 -16.41
N VAL A 145 -10.73 -16.40 -16.93
CA VAL A 145 -9.34 -16.03 -16.70
C VAL A 145 -8.99 -14.79 -17.53
N GLU A 146 -8.87 -13.64 -16.88
CA GLU A 146 -8.59 -12.36 -17.52
C GLU A 146 -7.15 -11.87 -17.30
N GLY A 147 -6.38 -12.58 -16.46
CA GLY A 147 -4.98 -12.23 -16.25
C GLY A 147 -4.19 -13.31 -15.55
N VAL A 148 -2.89 -13.09 -15.53
CA VAL A 148 -1.92 -13.90 -14.79
C VAL A 148 -0.85 -13.01 -14.19
N PHE A 149 -0.44 -13.29 -12.95
CA PHE A 149 0.56 -12.47 -12.27
C PHE A 149 1.47 -13.26 -11.33
N SER A 150 2.60 -12.65 -11.04
CA SER A 150 3.47 -13.06 -9.94
C SER A 150 3.96 -11.81 -9.21
N HIS A 151 4.90 -11.97 -8.29
CA HIS A 151 5.48 -10.86 -7.52
C HIS A 151 6.97 -11.09 -7.28
N LEU A 152 7.79 -10.09 -7.57
CA LEU A 152 9.22 -10.13 -7.28
C LEU A 152 9.44 -10.01 -5.77
N TYR A 153 10.12 -10.98 -5.16
CA TYR A 153 10.37 -10.96 -3.72
C TYR A 153 11.55 -10.04 -3.33
N GLU A 154 12.54 -9.93 -4.22
CA GLU A 154 13.71 -9.07 -4.01
C GLU A 154 14.08 -8.37 -5.32
N PRO A 155 13.45 -7.21 -5.62
CA PRO A 155 13.67 -6.52 -6.89
C PRO A 155 15.07 -5.89 -7.02
N SER A 156 15.86 -5.81 -5.95
CA SER A 156 17.26 -5.37 -5.96
C SER A 156 18.25 -6.47 -6.36
N ASP A 157 17.87 -7.74 -6.24
CA ASP A 157 18.67 -8.88 -6.70
C ASP A 157 18.40 -9.16 -8.19
N SER A 158 19.34 -8.76 -9.04
CA SER A 158 19.20 -8.93 -10.49
C SER A 158 19.17 -10.40 -10.95
N VAL A 159 19.76 -11.34 -10.18
CA VAL A 159 19.72 -12.78 -10.48
C VAL A 159 18.32 -13.30 -10.17
N ALA A 160 17.82 -13.05 -8.96
CA ALA A 160 16.47 -13.43 -8.56
C ALA A 160 15.40 -12.85 -9.50
N VAL A 161 15.54 -11.58 -9.90
CA VAL A 161 14.64 -10.93 -10.87
C VAL A 161 14.63 -11.65 -12.22
N LYS A 162 15.80 -12.02 -12.76
CA LYS A 162 15.91 -12.75 -14.03
C LYS A 162 15.27 -14.13 -13.95
N GLU A 163 15.55 -14.87 -12.89
CA GLU A 163 14.98 -16.22 -12.66
C GLU A 163 13.47 -16.17 -12.51
N GLN A 164 12.94 -15.29 -11.66
CA GLN A 164 11.50 -15.10 -11.49
C GLN A 164 10.81 -14.65 -12.79
N THR A 165 11.43 -13.72 -13.52
CA THR A 165 10.90 -13.24 -14.81
C THR A 165 10.83 -14.36 -15.84
N ARG A 166 11.85 -15.20 -15.94
CA ARG A 166 11.88 -16.35 -16.86
C ARG A 166 10.82 -17.38 -16.51
N ALA A 167 10.70 -17.74 -15.23
CA ALA A 167 9.68 -18.67 -14.74
C ALA A 167 8.27 -18.13 -14.98
N PHE A 168 8.03 -16.85 -14.69
CA PHE A 168 6.76 -16.20 -14.94
C PHE A 168 6.42 -16.13 -16.43
N ALA A 169 7.37 -15.77 -17.30
CA ALA A 169 7.14 -15.69 -18.73
C ALA A 169 6.69 -17.02 -19.34
N ALA A 170 7.28 -18.14 -18.90
CA ALA A 170 6.89 -19.48 -19.35
C ALA A 170 5.45 -19.84 -18.91
N CYS A 171 5.08 -19.54 -17.66
CA CYS A 171 3.72 -19.73 -17.15
C CYS A 171 2.71 -18.81 -17.85
N ALA A 172 3.05 -17.56 -18.02
CA ALA A 172 2.21 -16.56 -18.67
C ALA A 172 1.96 -16.90 -20.15
N GLN A 173 2.93 -17.51 -20.83
CA GLN A 173 2.76 -18.00 -22.19
C GLN A 173 1.72 -19.15 -22.26
N GLN A 174 1.74 -20.10 -21.32
CA GLN A 174 0.75 -21.15 -21.24
C GLN A 174 -0.67 -20.57 -21.01
N VAL A 175 -0.79 -19.59 -20.11
CA VAL A 175 -2.07 -18.91 -19.87
C VAL A 175 -2.55 -18.19 -21.14
N ARG A 176 -1.68 -17.45 -21.82
CA ARG A 176 -2.03 -16.75 -23.09
C ARG A 176 -2.40 -17.69 -24.23
N SER A 177 -1.86 -18.90 -24.26
CA SER A 177 -2.26 -19.91 -25.26
C SER A 177 -3.71 -20.39 -25.04
N ALA A 178 -4.17 -20.43 -23.79
CA ALA A 178 -5.56 -20.82 -23.46
C ALA A 178 -6.51 -19.59 -23.43
N TYR A 179 -6.01 -18.45 -22.99
CA TYR A 179 -6.75 -17.19 -22.82
C TYR A 179 -5.97 -16.04 -23.49
N PRO A 180 -6.12 -15.81 -24.80
CA PRO A 180 -5.28 -14.88 -25.57
C PRO A 180 -5.26 -13.44 -25.08
N ASN A 181 -6.33 -12.98 -24.43
CA ASN A 181 -6.48 -11.62 -23.92
C ASN A 181 -6.06 -11.46 -22.45
N ALA A 182 -5.57 -12.54 -21.79
CA ALA A 182 -5.16 -12.47 -20.38
C ALA A 182 -4.02 -11.49 -20.15
N VAL A 183 -4.22 -10.53 -19.25
CA VAL A 183 -3.22 -9.49 -18.90
C VAL A 183 -2.12 -10.09 -18.03
N ARG A 184 -0.87 -9.93 -18.45
CA ARG A 184 0.31 -10.39 -17.72
C ARG A 184 0.89 -9.25 -16.90
N HIS A 185 1.11 -9.45 -15.61
CA HIS A 185 1.69 -8.40 -14.76
C HIS A 185 2.58 -8.99 -13.65
N LEU A 186 3.80 -8.45 -13.51
CA LEU A 186 4.83 -8.92 -12.56
C LEU A 186 5.29 -7.80 -11.62
N CYS A 187 5.73 -6.67 -12.18
CA CYS A 187 6.42 -5.62 -11.45
C CYS A 187 5.50 -4.79 -10.56
N ALA A 188 5.86 -4.66 -9.29
CA ALA A 188 5.41 -3.62 -8.37
C ALA A 188 6.40 -2.44 -8.41
N THR A 189 6.32 -1.47 -7.48
CA THR A 189 7.19 -0.29 -7.44
C THR A 189 8.67 -0.64 -7.61
N GLY A 190 9.19 -1.57 -6.80
CA GLY A 190 10.60 -1.97 -6.88
C GLY A 190 10.99 -2.55 -8.25
N GLY A 191 10.14 -3.42 -8.83
CA GLY A 191 10.38 -3.98 -10.16
C GLY A 191 10.38 -2.92 -11.27
N ILE A 192 9.51 -1.91 -11.19
CA ILE A 192 9.49 -0.76 -12.11
C ILE A 192 10.80 0.04 -12.00
N LEU A 193 11.25 0.31 -10.77
CA LEU A 193 12.46 1.08 -10.51
C LEU A 193 13.73 0.32 -10.90
N ALA A 194 13.73 -1.00 -10.77
CA ALA A 194 14.81 -1.87 -11.22
C ALA A 194 14.89 -2.01 -12.77
N GLY A 195 13.90 -1.49 -13.51
CA GLY A 195 13.83 -1.72 -14.97
C GLY A 195 13.44 -3.16 -15.34
N GLY A 196 12.70 -3.84 -14.46
CA GLY A 196 12.21 -5.19 -14.67
C GLY A 196 11.17 -5.28 -15.80
N ALA A 197 10.89 -6.50 -16.25
CA ALA A 197 9.95 -6.75 -17.36
C ALA A 197 8.52 -6.34 -16.96
N SER A 198 7.99 -5.32 -17.62
CA SER A 198 6.65 -4.76 -17.32
C SER A 198 5.51 -5.65 -17.82
N PHE A 199 5.74 -6.50 -18.84
CA PHE A 199 4.70 -7.28 -19.53
C PHE A 199 3.56 -6.38 -20.05
N ASP A 200 2.29 -6.74 -19.76
CA ASP A 200 1.14 -5.98 -20.26
C ASP A 200 0.67 -4.89 -19.27
N ALA A 201 1.06 -4.99 -17.99
CA ALA A 201 0.76 -4.01 -16.97
C ALA A 201 1.73 -4.10 -15.77
N VAL A 202 1.76 -3.03 -14.94
CA VAL A 202 2.51 -2.97 -13.68
C VAL A 202 1.60 -2.65 -12.51
N ARG A 203 2.06 -2.98 -11.28
CA ARG A 203 1.30 -2.79 -10.03
C ARG A 203 2.03 -1.93 -9.01
N PRO A 204 2.23 -0.63 -9.26
CA PRO A 204 2.80 0.24 -8.24
C PRO A 204 1.86 0.36 -7.04
N GLY A 205 2.45 0.31 -5.84
CA GLY A 205 1.82 0.59 -4.56
C GLY A 205 2.57 1.72 -3.86
N LEU A 206 3.62 1.41 -3.13
CA LEU A 206 4.39 2.36 -2.33
C LEU A 206 4.82 3.63 -3.10
N GLY A 207 5.20 3.46 -4.36
CA GLY A 207 5.62 4.58 -5.21
C GLY A 207 4.51 5.57 -5.52
N LEU A 208 3.23 5.17 -5.50
CA LEU A 208 2.10 6.11 -5.63
C LEU A 208 2.08 7.12 -4.48
N TYR A 209 2.51 6.68 -3.30
CA TYR A 209 2.49 7.45 -2.06
C TYR A 209 3.81 8.20 -1.79
N GLY A 210 4.75 8.16 -2.76
CA GLY A 210 5.95 8.98 -2.74
C GLY A 210 7.21 8.28 -2.23
N TYR A 211 7.22 6.96 -2.14
CA TYR A 211 8.38 6.24 -1.61
C TYR A 211 8.88 5.16 -2.54
N ALA A 212 10.21 5.08 -2.67
CA ALA A 212 10.90 3.97 -3.32
C ALA A 212 11.34 2.94 -2.26
N PRO A 213 11.15 1.62 -2.49
CA PRO A 213 11.74 0.63 -1.59
C PRO A 213 13.27 0.65 -1.73
N PRO A 214 14.03 0.56 -0.63
CA PRO A 214 15.49 0.46 -0.70
C PRO A 214 15.93 -0.73 -1.56
N PRO A 215 17.08 -0.65 -2.27
CA PRO A 215 18.01 0.49 -2.36
C PRO A 215 17.64 1.51 -3.45
N PHE A 216 16.45 1.40 -4.06
CA PHE A 216 16.07 2.26 -5.18
C PHE A 216 15.83 3.70 -4.73
N THR A 217 16.12 4.63 -5.65
CA THR A 217 15.78 6.05 -5.54
C THR A 217 14.97 6.49 -6.75
N ALA A 218 14.05 7.41 -6.54
CA ALA A 218 13.28 8.03 -7.61
C ALA A 218 12.78 9.42 -7.13
N GLU A 219 12.53 10.30 -8.08
CA GLU A 219 11.95 11.64 -7.82
C GLU A 219 10.45 11.52 -7.52
N LEU A 220 10.14 10.87 -6.40
CA LEU A 220 8.78 10.69 -5.89
C LEU A 220 8.55 11.67 -4.73
N SER A 221 7.36 12.23 -4.65
CA SER A 221 6.98 13.16 -3.60
C SER A 221 6.15 12.46 -2.53
N PRO A 222 6.56 12.45 -1.23
CA PRO A 222 5.73 11.98 -0.14
C PRO A 222 4.36 12.65 -0.15
N ALA A 223 3.30 11.84 -0.21
CA ALA A 223 1.95 12.34 -0.41
C ALA A 223 1.18 12.58 0.89
N MET A 224 1.71 12.17 2.05
CA MET A 224 1.09 12.36 3.35
C MET A 224 1.98 13.15 4.28
N ARG A 225 1.40 14.15 4.96
CA ARG A 225 1.98 14.83 6.10
C ARG A 225 1.00 14.79 7.26
N VAL A 226 1.47 14.63 8.48
CA VAL A 226 0.62 14.62 9.66
C VAL A 226 0.91 15.82 10.54
N PHE A 227 -0.16 16.49 10.95
CA PHE A 227 -0.09 17.67 11.82
C PHE A 227 -0.79 17.38 13.14
N ALA A 228 -0.19 17.88 14.23
CA ALA A 228 -0.77 17.82 15.56
C ALA A 228 -0.76 19.23 16.19
N GLN A 229 -1.72 19.47 17.07
CA GLN A 229 -1.91 20.78 17.68
C GLN A 229 -1.16 20.88 19.01
N VAL A 230 -0.60 22.05 19.31
CA VAL A 230 -0.10 22.37 20.64
C VAL A 230 -1.29 22.50 21.61
N VAL A 231 -1.36 21.58 22.58
CA VAL A 231 -2.47 21.49 23.52
C VAL A 231 -2.10 22.01 24.93
N GLN A 232 -0.80 22.20 25.21
CA GLN A 232 -0.33 22.70 26.50
C GLN A 232 1.09 23.28 26.38
N ASN A 233 1.38 24.32 27.15
CA ASN A 233 2.73 24.75 27.45
C ASN A 233 2.98 24.55 28.94
N THR A 234 4.10 23.95 29.31
CA THR A 234 4.44 23.61 30.68
C THR A 234 5.77 24.25 31.10
N ALA A 235 5.81 24.90 32.26
CA ALA A 235 7.07 25.18 32.98
C ALA A 235 7.47 23.84 33.66
N PRO A 236 8.64 23.28 33.34
CA PRO A 236 9.05 21.98 33.88
C PRO A 236 9.20 22.03 35.41
N TYR A 237 8.67 21.00 36.07
CA TYR A 237 8.79 20.79 37.51
C TYR A 237 9.57 19.51 37.79
N GLY A 238 10.89 19.53 37.61
CA GLY A 238 11.77 18.38 37.81
C GLY A 238 11.43 17.16 36.91
N GLY A 239 12.02 16.03 37.20
CA GLY A 239 11.56 14.71 36.73
C GLY A 239 11.79 14.39 35.27
N GLY A 240 10.73 14.30 34.48
CA GLY A 240 10.74 13.74 33.13
C GLY A 240 10.09 14.61 32.06
N ALA A 241 10.20 14.15 30.83
CA ALA A 241 9.41 14.61 29.71
C ALA A 241 8.61 13.42 29.17
N GLY A 242 7.31 13.36 29.49
CA GLY A 242 6.50 12.15 29.24
C GLY A 242 6.95 10.96 30.11
N TYR A 243 7.08 9.78 29.49
CA TYR A 243 7.40 8.52 30.21
C TYR A 243 8.90 8.26 30.37
N ALA A 244 9.78 9.22 30.21
CA ALA A 244 11.21 9.05 30.42
C ALA A 244 11.74 10.07 31.43
N ALA A 245 12.69 9.65 32.27
CA ALA A 245 13.49 10.60 33.04
C ALA A 245 14.20 11.55 32.08
N ALA A 246 14.18 12.83 32.36
CA ALA A 246 14.87 13.81 31.54
C ALA A 246 16.39 13.66 31.70
N ALA A 247 17.11 13.49 30.60
CA ALA A 247 18.55 13.48 30.58
C ALA A 247 19.16 14.87 30.78
N LYS A 248 18.35 15.93 30.62
CA LYS A 248 18.71 17.35 30.74
C LYS A 248 17.60 18.14 31.42
N LYS A 249 17.93 19.33 31.91
CA LYS A 249 16.94 20.29 32.40
C LYS A 249 16.36 21.06 31.22
N PHE A 250 15.03 21.19 31.17
CA PHE A 250 14.32 22.01 30.20
C PHE A 250 13.96 23.38 30.78
N SER A 251 14.00 24.41 29.98
CA SER A 251 13.50 25.74 30.33
C SER A 251 11.99 25.87 30.10
N ALA A 252 11.47 25.15 29.10
CA ALA A 252 10.07 25.11 28.75
C ALA A 252 9.77 23.82 27.96
N LEU A 253 8.52 23.34 28.07
CA LEU A 253 8.03 22.24 27.30
C LEU A 253 6.67 22.57 26.67
N HIS A 254 6.37 22.01 25.51
CA HIS A 254 5.02 22.01 24.96
C HIS A 254 4.56 20.59 24.63
N THR A 255 3.28 20.37 24.72
CA THR A 255 2.64 19.08 24.46
C THR A 255 1.84 19.15 23.17
N LEU A 256 2.04 18.19 22.28
CA LEU A 256 1.29 18.00 21.05
C LEU A 256 0.25 16.89 21.27
N GLY A 257 -0.93 17.06 20.72
CA GLY A 257 -2.04 16.10 20.80
C GLY A 257 -1.85 14.93 19.82
N ALA A 258 -0.69 14.27 19.83
CA ALA A 258 -0.39 13.08 19.02
C ALA A 258 0.49 12.11 19.81
N GLY A 259 0.18 10.81 19.72
CA GLY A 259 0.93 9.77 20.42
C GLY A 259 0.74 8.40 19.78
N TYR A 260 1.14 7.33 20.49
CA TYR A 260 1.15 5.98 19.91
C TYR A 260 -0.27 5.43 19.65
N GLY A 261 -1.31 5.94 20.27
CA GLY A 261 -2.71 5.61 19.94
C GLY A 261 -3.14 6.10 18.52
N HIS A 262 -2.34 6.98 17.92
CA HIS A 262 -2.53 7.47 16.55
C HIS A 262 -1.60 6.76 15.54
N GLY A 263 -1.05 5.59 15.90
CA GLY A 263 -0.20 4.78 15.03
C GLY A 263 1.29 5.12 15.06
N PHE A 264 1.72 6.11 15.84
CA PHE A 264 3.15 6.41 16.04
C PHE A 264 3.79 5.37 16.97
N PHE A 265 5.10 5.16 16.84
CA PHE A 265 5.80 4.19 17.69
C PHE A 265 6.16 4.77 19.05
N ARG A 266 5.81 4.05 20.11
CA ARG A 266 6.00 4.50 21.50
C ARG A 266 7.47 4.78 21.86
N ALA A 267 8.42 4.12 21.18
CA ALA A 267 9.85 4.24 21.45
C ALA A 267 10.42 5.66 21.31
N GLY A 268 9.69 6.56 20.63
CA GLY A 268 10.10 7.96 20.42
C GLY A 268 9.84 8.42 19.00
N GLY A 269 10.61 9.38 18.52
CA GLY A 269 10.42 10.04 17.23
C GLY A 269 9.52 11.26 17.32
N MET A 270 9.13 11.82 16.18
CA MET A 270 8.32 13.06 16.11
C MET A 270 8.96 14.26 16.83
N GLY A 271 10.29 14.22 17.10
CA GLY A 271 10.99 15.24 17.91
C GLY A 271 10.60 15.27 19.40
N ALA A 272 10.03 14.17 19.92
CA ALA A 272 9.69 14.07 21.34
C ALA A 272 10.93 13.92 22.23
N GLU A 273 10.88 14.51 23.42
CA GLU A 273 11.96 14.46 24.41
C GLU A 273 11.98 13.16 25.23
N GLY A 274 11.11 12.21 24.91
CA GLY A 274 11.04 10.93 25.58
C GLY A 274 10.11 9.99 24.85
N ARG A 275 9.63 8.95 25.56
CA ARG A 275 8.65 8.02 24.98
C ARG A 275 7.31 8.69 24.84
N LEU A 276 6.63 8.37 23.72
CA LEU A 276 5.30 8.89 23.46
C LEU A 276 4.27 8.39 24.51
N CYS A 277 3.38 9.27 24.90
CA CYS A 277 2.13 8.90 25.58
C CYS A 277 1.12 8.30 24.55
N MET A 278 -0.02 7.81 25.01
CA MET A 278 -1.04 7.26 24.11
C MET A 278 -1.55 8.34 23.13
N ASP A 279 -1.91 9.52 23.67
CA ASP A 279 -2.55 10.59 22.91
C ASP A 279 -1.72 11.88 22.83
N ALA A 280 -0.48 11.85 23.31
CA ALA A 280 0.35 13.04 23.42
C ALA A 280 1.84 12.74 23.26
N CYS A 281 2.59 13.75 22.83
CA CYS A 281 4.05 13.80 22.96
C CYS A 281 4.50 15.15 23.49
N VAL A 282 5.65 15.15 24.15
CA VAL A 282 6.24 16.36 24.76
C VAL A 282 7.49 16.76 24.01
N ARG A 283 7.61 18.03 23.67
CA ARG A 283 8.79 18.63 22.99
C ARG A 283 9.34 19.81 23.78
N GLU A 284 10.62 20.06 23.63
CA GLU A 284 11.28 21.24 24.22
C GLU A 284 10.81 22.55 23.56
N GLY A 285 10.76 23.60 24.34
CA GLY A 285 10.41 24.94 23.90
C GLY A 285 8.96 25.31 24.13
N ARG A 286 8.56 26.48 23.62
CA ARG A 286 7.20 27.02 23.67
C ARG A 286 6.73 27.35 22.26
N LEU A 287 5.48 27.02 21.99
CA LEU A 287 4.75 27.44 20.81
C LEU A 287 3.38 27.97 21.22
N PRO A 288 2.76 28.92 20.52
CA PRO A 288 1.41 29.37 20.83
C PRO A 288 0.44 28.20 20.94
N PHE A 289 -0.45 28.26 21.92
CA PHE A 289 -1.53 27.25 22.05
C PHE A 289 -2.36 27.18 20.78
N GLY A 290 -2.67 26.00 20.32
CA GLY A 290 -3.41 25.77 19.09
C GLY A 290 -2.58 25.75 17.81
N THR A 291 -1.26 26.06 17.88
CA THR A 291 -0.37 25.96 16.71
C THR A 291 -0.38 24.55 16.14
N GLN A 292 -0.55 24.44 14.82
CA GLN A 292 -0.39 23.19 14.07
C GLN A 292 1.09 22.91 13.81
N VAL A 293 1.58 21.77 14.23
CA VAL A 293 2.98 21.35 14.08
C VAL A 293 3.02 20.10 13.22
N CYS A 294 3.82 20.08 12.17
CA CYS A 294 4.09 18.88 11.39
C CYS A 294 4.84 17.87 12.25
N VAL A 295 4.26 16.69 12.45
CA VAL A 295 4.82 15.62 13.27
C VAL A 295 5.30 14.43 12.44
N LEU A 296 4.86 14.34 11.18
CA LEU A 296 5.36 13.39 10.17
C LEU A 296 5.29 14.06 8.80
N ASP A 297 6.41 14.18 8.14
CA ASP A 297 6.55 14.66 6.76
C ASP A 297 7.29 13.67 5.87
N ASP A 298 8.05 12.74 6.46
CA ASP A 298 8.76 11.66 5.78
C ASP A 298 8.64 10.34 6.56
N ALA A 299 7.78 9.45 6.04
CA ALA A 299 7.58 8.14 6.64
C ALA A 299 8.82 7.23 6.50
N ALA A 300 9.69 7.43 5.50
CA ALA A 300 10.90 6.63 5.37
C ALA A 300 11.95 7.05 6.40
N ALA A 301 12.13 8.34 6.62
CA ALA A 301 13.01 8.85 7.66
C ALA A 301 12.54 8.43 9.06
N TYR A 302 11.23 8.50 9.32
CA TYR A 302 10.65 8.02 10.57
C TYR A 302 10.83 6.50 10.74
N ALA A 303 10.60 5.71 9.69
CA ALA A 303 10.78 4.26 9.70
C ALA A 303 12.23 3.86 10.01
N ALA A 304 13.21 4.54 9.42
CA ALA A 304 14.64 4.27 9.66
C ALA A 304 15.02 4.43 11.14
N GLN A 305 14.44 5.39 11.86
CA GLN A 305 14.66 5.58 13.31
C GLN A 305 14.16 4.40 14.15
N HIS A 306 13.25 3.59 13.60
CA HIS A 306 12.59 2.49 14.30
C HIS A 306 12.91 1.11 13.74
N GLY A 307 13.84 1.00 12.78
CA GLY A 307 14.24 -0.27 12.18
C GLY A 307 13.12 -0.94 11.38
N THR A 308 12.24 -0.15 10.76
CA THR A 308 11.11 -0.63 9.97
C THR A 308 11.07 0.02 8.57
N THR A 309 9.93 -0.04 7.89
CA THR A 309 9.75 0.41 6.52
C THR A 309 8.68 1.50 6.42
N ALA A 310 8.75 2.34 5.39
CA ALA A 310 7.72 3.34 5.10
C ALA A 310 6.31 2.72 4.93
N TYR A 311 6.22 1.48 4.44
CA TYR A 311 4.93 0.77 4.33
C TYR A 311 4.21 0.68 5.68
N GLU A 312 4.93 0.22 6.71
CA GLU A 312 4.38 -0.01 8.03
C GLU A 312 3.98 1.31 8.70
N VAL A 313 4.84 2.33 8.59
CA VAL A 313 4.54 3.66 9.13
C VAL A 313 3.29 4.27 8.50
N LEU A 314 3.18 4.26 7.16
CA LEU A 314 2.04 4.85 6.46
C LEU A 314 0.72 4.16 6.83
N VAL A 315 0.70 2.83 6.85
CA VAL A 315 -0.50 2.05 7.21
C VAL A 315 -0.88 2.27 8.67
N ALA A 316 0.11 2.24 9.59
CA ALA A 316 -0.15 2.40 11.01
C ALA A 316 -0.68 3.80 11.33
N VAL A 317 -0.01 4.84 10.83
CA VAL A 317 -0.35 6.24 11.12
C VAL A 317 -1.62 6.66 10.38
N GLY A 318 -1.81 6.25 9.13
CA GLY A 318 -2.98 6.61 8.34
C GLY A 318 -4.28 5.93 8.78
N LYS A 319 -4.18 4.78 9.47
CA LYS A 319 -5.35 4.00 9.90
C LYS A 319 -6.15 4.72 10.97
N GLY A 320 -7.40 5.05 10.68
CA GLY A 320 -8.30 5.71 11.62
C GLY A 320 -8.03 7.20 11.89
N MET A 321 -7.05 7.79 11.20
CA MET A 321 -6.79 9.22 11.26
C MET A 321 -7.74 9.99 10.33
N GLU A 322 -8.22 11.14 10.78
CA GLU A 322 -8.96 12.07 9.92
C GLU A 322 -8.04 12.55 8.78
N LYS A 323 -8.57 12.56 7.56
CA LYS A 323 -7.83 12.95 6.36
C LYS A 323 -8.39 14.22 5.76
N VAL A 324 -7.51 15.15 5.43
CA VAL A 324 -7.81 16.35 4.64
C VAL A 324 -7.06 16.23 3.32
N TYR A 325 -7.75 16.43 2.22
CA TYR A 325 -7.18 16.26 0.89
C TYR A 325 -6.85 17.62 0.28
N ASP A 326 -5.65 17.71 -0.31
CA ASP A 326 -5.11 18.88 -0.98
C ASP A 326 -4.92 18.55 -2.48
N GLY A 327 -5.57 19.30 -3.34
CA GLY A 327 -5.46 19.20 -4.80
C GLY A 327 -6.66 18.63 -5.51
#